data_626e16b5808028ca07869177d6a8a5d9
#
_entry.id   626e16b5808028ca07869177d6a8a5d9
#
_cell.length_a   1.000
_cell.length_b   1.000
_cell.length_c   1.000
_cell.angle_alpha   90.00
_cell.angle_beta   90.00
_cell.angle_gamma   90.00
#
_symmetry.space_group_name_H-M   'P 1'
#
loop_
_entity.id
_entity.type
_entity.pdbx_description
1 polymer ?
#
loop_
_entity_poly.entity_id
_entity_poly.type
_entity_poly.pdbx_seq_one_letter_code
_entity_poly.pdbx_strand_id
1 'polypeptide(L)' 'QKFGWERPNFFATDGMEQKDHWSFRRSKWFSAIEKECKNVRENVGLLDMTAFAKCRIKGHGAEAFLDKLNTFNFNFGLL' A
#
# COMPACT_ATOMS: atom_id res chain seq x y z
N GLN A 1 2.28 5.80 -12.47
CA GLN A 1 2.86 6.97 -11.82
C GLN A 1 1.76 7.86 -11.24
N LYS A 2 1.89 8.27 -9.99
CA LYS A 2 0.96 9.20 -9.34
C LYS A 2 1.75 10.33 -8.67
N PHE A 3 1.50 11.58 -9.09
CA PHE A 3 2.17 12.77 -8.54
C PHE A 3 3.72 12.66 -8.52
N GLY A 4 4.31 12.07 -9.56
CA GLY A 4 5.74 11.82 -9.64
C GLY A 4 6.24 10.55 -8.96
N TRP A 5 5.41 9.86 -8.17
CA TRP A 5 5.76 8.59 -7.54
C TRP A 5 5.55 7.42 -8.49
N GLU A 6 6.54 6.56 -8.59
CA GLU A 6 6.43 5.31 -9.33
C GLU A 6 5.83 4.22 -8.43
N ARG A 7 4.86 3.50 -8.97
CA ARG A 7 4.22 2.38 -8.30
C ARG A 7 4.14 1.22 -9.27
N PRO A 8 4.39 -0.01 -8.83
CA PRO A 8 4.20 -1.17 -9.68
C PRO A 8 2.73 -1.37 -10.01
N ASN A 9 2.44 -1.77 -11.24
CA ASN A 9 1.10 -2.21 -11.64
C ASN A 9 0.86 -3.66 -11.27
N PHE A 10 1.90 -4.48 -11.34
CA PHE A 10 1.89 -5.88 -10.94
C PHE A 10 3.31 -6.34 -10.64
N PHE A 11 3.43 -7.43 -9.92
CA PHE A 11 4.70 -8.11 -9.68
C PHE A 11 4.78 -9.35 -10.58
N ALA A 12 5.74 -9.37 -11.51
CA ALA A 12 5.93 -10.49 -12.38
C ALA A 12 6.47 -11.70 -11.61
N THR A 13 5.84 -12.85 -11.81
CA THR A 13 6.36 -14.13 -11.31
C THR A 13 7.42 -14.68 -12.27
N ASP A 14 8.17 -15.69 -11.83
CA ASP A 14 9.23 -16.30 -12.65
C ASP A 14 8.72 -16.71 -14.03
N GLY A 15 9.46 -16.28 -15.06
CA GLY A 15 9.11 -16.52 -16.46
C GLY A 15 8.05 -15.61 -17.07
N MET A 16 7.51 -14.68 -16.30
CA MET A 16 6.54 -13.70 -16.79
C MET A 16 7.25 -12.47 -17.32
N GLU A 17 6.80 -11.97 -18.48
CA GLU A 17 7.31 -10.72 -19.06
C GLU A 17 6.93 -9.53 -18.16
N GLN A 18 7.91 -8.67 -17.88
CA GLN A 18 7.73 -7.46 -17.06
C GLN A 18 7.18 -6.28 -17.87
N LYS A 19 6.19 -6.55 -18.69
CA LYS A 19 5.55 -5.55 -19.54
C LYS A 19 4.05 -5.74 -19.53
N ASP A 20 3.33 -4.65 -19.40
CA ASP A 20 1.88 -4.67 -19.51
C ASP A 20 1.46 -4.67 -20.98
N HIS A 21 0.57 -5.59 -21.34
CA HIS A 21 -0.04 -5.69 -22.65
C HIS A 21 -1.54 -5.41 -22.52
N TRP A 22 -1.96 -4.34 -23.15
CA TRP A 22 -3.36 -3.95 -23.17
C TRP A 22 -4.22 -5.00 -23.87
N SER A 23 -5.29 -5.41 -23.21
CA SER A 23 -6.21 -6.41 -23.74
C SER A 23 -7.64 -6.12 -23.28
N PHE A 24 -8.61 -6.37 -24.15
CA PHE A 24 -10.03 -6.37 -23.78
C PHE A 24 -10.45 -7.60 -22.98
N ARG A 25 -9.60 -8.62 -22.91
CA ARG A 25 -9.74 -9.81 -22.08
C ARG A 25 -8.94 -9.66 -20.79
N ARG A 26 -8.83 -10.74 -20.02
CA ARG A 26 -7.95 -10.77 -18.83
C ARG A 26 -6.52 -10.42 -19.20
N SER A 27 -5.92 -9.54 -18.44
CA SER A 27 -4.52 -9.16 -18.57
C SER A 27 -3.61 -10.35 -18.32
N LYS A 28 -2.43 -10.35 -18.95
CA LYS A 28 -1.43 -11.41 -18.75
C LYS A 28 -0.97 -11.57 -17.30
N TRP A 29 -1.02 -10.50 -16.52
CA TRP A 29 -0.68 -10.49 -15.10
C TRP A 29 -1.83 -10.95 -14.16
N PHE A 30 -2.98 -11.33 -14.71
CA PHE A 30 -4.14 -11.74 -13.91
C PHE A 30 -3.80 -12.89 -12.95
N SER A 31 -3.05 -13.89 -13.40
CA SER A 31 -2.66 -15.04 -12.57
C SER A 31 -1.78 -14.64 -11.38
N ALA A 32 -0.92 -13.64 -11.54
CA ALA A 32 -0.10 -13.12 -10.45
C ALA A 32 -0.96 -12.45 -9.38
N ILE A 33 -1.87 -11.57 -9.79
CA ILE A 33 -2.80 -10.89 -8.88
C ILE A 33 -3.75 -11.88 -8.20
N GLU A 34 -4.24 -12.89 -8.91
CA GLU A 34 -5.07 -13.95 -8.32
C GLU A 34 -4.36 -14.68 -7.19
N LYS A 35 -3.09 -15.03 -7.38
CA LYS A 35 -2.27 -15.66 -6.34
C LYS A 35 -2.05 -14.75 -5.15
N GLU A 36 -1.78 -13.49 -5.38
CA GLU A 36 -1.61 -12.48 -4.31
C GLU A 36 -2.89 -12.32 -3.49
N CYS A 37 -4.03 -12.19 -4.15
CA CYS A 37 -5.33 -12.09 -3.48
C CYS A 37 -5.65 -13.31 -2.63
N LYS A 38 -5.41 -14.51 -3.15
CA LYS A 38 -5.58 -15.75 -2.39
C LYS A 38 -4.65 -15.80 -1.18
N ASN A 39 -3.38 -15.43 -1.39
CA ASN A 39 -2.40 -15.43 -0.31
C ASN A 39 -2.78 -14.48 0.83
N VAL A 40 -3.26 -13.29 0.51
CA VAL A 40 -3.72 -12.32 1.52
C VAL A 40 -4.93 -12.84 2.29
N ARG A 41 -5.83 -13.57 1.64
CA ARG A 41 -7.03 -14.13 2.29
C ARG A 41 -6.73 -15.32 3.19
N GLU A 42 -5.83 -16.20 2.77
CA GLU A 42 -5.57 -17.49 3.41
C GLU A 42 -4.33 -17.49 4.29
N ASN A 43 -3.42 -16.57 4.05
CA ASN A 43 -2.12 -16.49 4.72
C ASN A 43 -1.82 -15.07 5.15
N VAL A 44 -0.56 -14.64 4.99
CA VAL A 44 -0.06 -13.32 5.34
C VAL A 44 0.40 -12.61 4.08
N GLY A 45 0.05 -11.34 3.94
CA GLY A 45 0.47 -10.48 2.84
C GLY A 45 1.36 -9.33 3.29
N LEU A 46 2.23 -8.88 2.40
CA LEU A 46 3.03 -7.68 2.55
C LEU A 46 2.58 -6.64 1.53
N LEU A 47 2.21 -5.45 2.01
CA LEU A 47 1.74 -4.36 1.16
C LEU A 47 2.70 -3.17 1.25
N ASP A 48 3.18 -2.71 0.09
CA ASP A 48 3.99 -1.50 0.02
C ASP A 48 3.11 -0.24 0.09
N MET A 49 3.24 0.48 1.20
CA MET A 49 2.53 1.73 1.48
C MET A 49 3.46 2.96 1.40
N THR A 50 4.61 2.83 0.76
CA THR A 50 5.65 3.88 0.72
C THR A 50 5.17 5.19 0.09
N ALA A 51 4.20 5.13 -0.83
CA ALA A 51 3.66 6.31 -1.50
C ALA A 51 2.84 7.24 -0.59
N PHE A 52 2.45 6.78 0.60
CA PHE A 52 1.73 7.61 1.57
C PHE A 52 2.71 8.36 2.47
N ALA A 53 2.42 9.63 2.73
CA ALA A 53 3.22 10.44 3.63
C ALA A 53 3.19 9.87 5.06
N LYS A 54 4.34 9.85 5.70
CA LYS A 54 4.51 9.49 7.10
C LYS A 54 5.10 10.69 7.83
N CYS A 55 4.47 11.07 8.90
CA CYS A 55 4.93 12.19 9.72
C CYS A 55 5.10 11.73 11.16
N ARG A 56 6.25 12.05 11.75
CA ARG A 56 6.51 11.77 13.14
C ARG A 56 6.50 13.07 13.93
N ILE A 57 5.56 13.18 14.86
CA ILE A 57 5.45 14.32 15.78
C ILE A 57 5.89 13.85 17.16
N LYS A 58 6.88 14.55 17.72
CA LYS A 58 7.45 14.21 19.01
C LYS A 58 7.33 15.40 19.95
N GLY A 59 7.20 15.11 21.23
CA GLY A 59 7.26 16.10 22.29
C GLY A 59 6.16 15.93 23.31
N HIS A 60 6.36 16.56 24.44
CA HIS A 60 5.33 16.62 25.48
C HIS A 60 4.14 17.40 24.92
N GLY A 61 2.94 16.82 24.99
CA GLY A 61 1.74 17.43 24.43
C GLY A 61 1.51 17.22 22.93
N ALA A 62 2.30 16.36 22.24
CA ALA A 62 2.12 16.05 20.82
C ALA A 62 0.72 15.48 20.53
N GLU A 63 0.23 14.58 21.37
CA GLU A 63 -1.11 14.00 21.26
C GLU A 63 -2.20 15.08 21.37
N ALA A 64 -2.17 15.89 22.43
CA ALA A 64 -3.14 16.96 22.63
C ALA A 64 -3.13 18.00 21.50
N PHE A 65 -1.96 18.29 20.93
CA PHE A 65 -1.83 19.14 19.76
C PHE A 65 -2.50 18.55 18.53
N LEU A 66 -2.29 17.26 18.28
CA LEU A 66 -2.90 16.56 17.16
C LEU A 66 -4.41 16.45 17.28
N ASP A 67 -4.91 16.13 18.48
CA ASP A 67 -6.34 16.09 18.76
C ASP A 67 -7.02 17.43 18.52
N LYS A 68 -6.33 18.52 18.82
CA LYS A 68 -6.82 19.87 18.59
C LYS A 68 -6.91 20.23 17.11
N LEU A 69 -6.02 19.71 16.29
CA LEU A 69 -5.97 19.98 14.85
C LEU A 69 -6.86 19.08 14.02
N ASN A 70 -7.15 17.87 14.49
CA ASN A 70 -7.85 16.87 13.73
C ASN A 70 -9.25 16.62 14.29
N THR A 71 -10.14 16.20 13.41
CA THR A 71 -11.53 15.84 13.76
C THR A 71 -11.67 14.45 14.38
N PHE A 72 -10.59 13.66 14.41
CA PHE A 72 -10.54 12.32 14.97
C PHE A 72 -9.73 12.31 16.25
N ASN A 73 -10.23 11.63 17.26
CA ASN A 73 -9.44 11.33 18.44
C ASN A 73 -8.40 10.26 18.12
N PHE A 74 -7.14 10.60 18.27
CA PHE A 74 -6.05 9.66 18.12
C PHE A 74 -5.81 8.93 19.44
N ASN A 75 -6.27 7.70 19.53
CA ASN A 75 -5.82 6.79 20.59
C ASN A 75 -4.48 6.20 20.18
N PHE A 76 -3.39 6.86 20.53
CA PHE A 76 -2.07 6.27 20.41
C PHE A 76 -1.89 5.25 21.54
N GLY A 77 -1.93 3.97 21.18
CA GLY A 77 -1.44 2.95 22.08
C GLY A 77 0.01 3.27 22.44
N LEU A 78 0.36 3.17 23.71
CA LEU A 78 1.75 3.26 24.16
C LEU A 78 2.58 2.20 23.45
N LEU A 79 3.47 2.66 22.60
CA LEU A 79 4.53 1.83 22.05
C LEU A 79 5.68 1.76 23.06
#